data_29dd023d6d8b6a051bb81bcfa3a21895
#
_entry.id   29dd023d6d8b6a051bb81bcfa3a21895
#
_cell.length_a   1.000
_cell.length_b   1.000
_cell.length_c   1.000
_cell.angle_alpha   90.00
_cell.angle_beta   90.00
_cell.angle_gamma   90.00
#
_symmetry.space_group_name_H-M   'P 1'
#
loop_
_entity.id
_entity.type
_entity.pdbx_description
1 polymer ?
#
loop_
_entity_poly.entity_id
_entity_poly.type
_entity_poly.pdbx_seq_one_letter_code
_entity_poly.pdbx_strand_id
1 'polypeptide(L)'
;MIKNGRPYTNENGWEDDGLITAHPEKEQDIVMDWIHTNLIPRKTVLHGRTSYGMKHILEHDTGIYLTNNEFKDAMMICGFEPYDPNALNWIYCLSAKSPAFKR
;
A
#
# COMPACT_ATOMS: atom_id res chain seq x y z
N MET A 1 -7.10 -7.50 -12.30
CA MET A 1 -7.47 -6.27 -13.02
C MET A 1 -6.24 -5.37 -13.16
N ILE A 2 -6.14 -4.64 -14.26
CA ILE A 2 -5.00 -3.74 -14.50
C ILE A 2 -5.52 -2.35 -14.82
N LYS A 3 -4.93 -1.34 -14.21
CA LYS A 3 -5.22 0.06 -14.48
C LYS A 3 -3.91 0.84 -14.60
N ASN A 4 -3.74 1.59 -15.70
CA ASN A 4 -2.51 2.32 -16.00
C ASN A 4 -1.25 1.43 -15.93
N GLY A 5 -1.39 0.18 -16.39
CA GLY A 5 -0.28 -0.78 -16.39
C GLY A 5 0.01 -1.42 -15.04
N ARG A 6 -0.75 -1.11 -13.99
CA ARG A 6 -0.55 -1.67 -12.66
C ARG A 6 -1.74 -2.53 -12.25
N PRO A 7 -1.50 -3.74 -11.69
CA PRO A 7 -2.61 -4.58 -11.22
C PRO A 7 -3.24 -3.99 -9.96
N TYR A 8 -4.53 -4.18 -9.82
CA TYR A 8 -5.24 -3.83 -8.59
C TYR A 8 -6.42 -4.77 -8.40
N THR A 9 -6.87 -4.91 -7.15
CA THR A 9 -8.10 -5.62 -6.84
C THR A 9 -9.05 -4.66 -6.18
N ASN A 10 -10.33 -4.87 -6.45
CA ASN A 10 -11.38 -4.02 -5.91
C ASN A 10 -12.65 -4.85 -5.79
N GLU A 11 -12.94 -5.36 -4.58
CA GLU A 11 -14.15 -6.15 -4.37
C GLU A 11 -15.41 -5.34 -4.55
N ASN A 12 -15.35 -4.07 -4.23
CA ASN A 12 -16.46 -3.17 -4.49
C ASN A 12 -16.43 -2.66 -5.93
N GLY A 13 -15.52 -3.18 -6.72
CA GLY A 13 -15.41 -2.92 -8.13
C GLY A 13 -15.18 -1.45 -8.45
N TRP A 14 -16.23 -0.83 -8.86
CA TRP A 14 -16.19 0.54 -9.35
C TRP A 14 -16.06 1.60 -8.25
N GLU A 15 -16.15 1.22 -6.98
CA GLU A 15 -16.12 2.20 -5.89
C GLU A 15 -14.72 2.62 -5.47
N ASP A 16 -13.72 1.78 -5.72
CA ASP A 16 -12.34 2.10 -5.36
C ASP A 16 -11.38 1.68 -6.47
N ASP A 17 -11.29 2.51 -7.50
CA ASP A 17 -10.38 2.30 -8.62
C ASP A 17 -9.30 3.39 -8.67
N GLY A 18 -9.11 4.11 -7.57
CA GLY A 18 -8.16 5.20 -7.49
C GLY A 18 -6.72 4.73 -7.58
N LEU A 19 -5.87 5.61 -8.08
CA LEU A 19 -4.43 5.40 -8.15
C LEU A 19 -3.71 6.53 -7.43
N ILE A 20 -2.55 6.22 -6.86
CA ILE A 20 -1.75 7.23 -6.15
C ILE A 20 -1.35 8.38 -7.05
N THR A 21 -1.22 8.13 -8.34
CA THR A 21 -0.85 9.16 -9.31
C THR A 21 -1.93 10.22 -9.52
N ALA A 22 -3.13 10.02 -9.00
CA ALA A 22 -4.18 11.05 -9.02
C ALA A 22 -3.98 12.09 -7.90
N HIS A 23 -3.12 11.82 -6.93
CA HIS A 23 -2.80 12.78 -5.87
C HIS A 23 -1.79 13.82 -6.35
N PRO A 24 -1.73 15.00 -5.71
CA PRO A 24 -0.68 15.96 -6.00
C PRO A 24 0.70 15.33 -5.86
N GLU A 25 1.63 15.75 -6.69
CA GLU A 25 2.98 15.18 -6.71
C GLU A 25 3.65 15.23 -5.33
N LYS A 26 3.46 16.32 -4.59
CA LYS A 26 4.01 16.45 -3.25
C LYS A 26 3.51 15.35 -2.31
N GLU A 27 2.21 15.00 -2.40
CA GLU A 27 1.66 13.92 -1.58
C GLU A 27 2.18 12.58 -2.02
N GLN A 28 2.34 12.36 -3.33
CA GLN A 28 2.94 11.14 -3.84
C GLN A 28 4.33 10.93 -3.28
N ASP A 29 5.16 11.99 -3.27
CA ASP A 29 6.51 11.92 -2.76
C ASP A 29 6.54 11.56 -1.26
N ILE A 30 5.64 12.16 -0.48
CA ILE A 30 5.53 11.85 0.95
C ILE A 30 5.15 10.39 1.17
N VAL A 31 4.18 9.89 0.38
CA VAL A 31 3.72 8.51 0.49
C VAL A 31 4.84 7.52 0.14
N MET A 32 5.53 7.76 -0.97
CA MET A 32 6.62 6.86 -1.39
C MET A 32 7.76 6.86 -0.37
N ASP A 33 8.10 8.03 0.15
CA ASP A 33 9.14 8.16 1.18
C ASP A 33 8.73 7.42 2.46
N TRP A 34 7.48 7.56 2.88
CA TRP A 34 6.97 6.85 4.04
C TRP A 34 7.11 5.33 3.88
N ILE A 35 6.72 4.82 2.70
CA ILE A 35 6.80 3.40 2.42
C ILE A 35 8.24 2.90 2.52
N HIS A 36 9.17 3.59 1.86
CA HIS A 36 10.58 3.18 1.86
C HIS A 36 11.23 3.29 3.24
N THR A 37 10.79 4.26 4.03
CA THR A 37 11.36 4.48 5.37
C THR A 37 10.79 3.52 6.41
N ASN A 38 9.52 3.15 6.30
CA ASN A 38 8.80 2.48 7.38
C ASN A 38 8.47 1.01 7.12
N LEU A 39 8.66 0.52 5.91
CA LEU A 39 8.38 -0.87 5.57
C LEU A 39 9.65 -1.56 5.08
N ILE A 40 10.04 -2.63 5.76
CA ILE A 40 11.27 -3.38 5.45
C ILE A 40 10.90 -4.66 4.73
N PRO A 41 11.37 -4.87 3.48
CA PRO A 41 11.07 -6.10 2.75
C PRO A 41 11.74 -7.31 3.37
N ARG A 42 11.08 -8.47 3.25
CA ARG A 42 11.61 -9.77 3.64
C ARG A 42 11.17 -10.82 2.64
N LYS A 43 11.74 -12.03 2.76
CA LYS A 43 11.38 -13.15 1.88
C LYS A 43 10.12 -13.86 2.33
N THR A 44 9.72 -13.72 3.59
CA THR A 44 8.54 -14.39 4.14
C THR A 44 7.36 -13.43 4.20
N VAL A 45 6.17 -13.96 3.93
CA VAL A 45 4.95 -13.16 3.98
C VAL A 45 4.58 -12.84 5.44
N LEU A 46 4.11 -11.62 5.66
CA LEU A 46 3.66 -11.16 6.98
C LEU A 46 2.14 -11.17 7.00
N HIS A 47 1.54 -12.15 7.67
CA HIS A 47 0.09 -12.34 7.66
C HIS A 47 -0.63 -11.35 8.55
N GLY A 48 -0.29 -10.81 9.51
CA GLY A 48 -1.06 -9.94 10.40
C GLY A 48 -1.21 -8.49 9.96
N ARG A 49 -0.60 -8.11 8.84
CA ARG A 49 -0.61 -6.71 8.38
C ARG A 49 -1.10 -6.62 6.95
N THR A 50 -2.21 -5.94 6.75
CA THR A 50 -2.82 -5.80 5.42
C THR A 50 -2.65 -4.40 4.88
N SER A 51 -2.87 -4.26 3.56
CA SER A 51 -2.88 -2.95 2.91
C SER A 51 -3.83 -1.98 3.59
N TYR A 52 -5.01 -2.47 4.01
CA TYR A 52 -5.99 -1.64 4.69
C TYR A 52 -5.45 -1.11 6.02
N GLY A 53 -4.86 -1.97 6.83
CA GLY A 53 -4.27 -1.55 8.11
C GLY A 53 -3.06 -0.64 7.93
N MET A 54 -2.20 -0.95 6.97
CA MET A 54 -1.00 -0.15 6.72
C MET A 54 -1.34 1.25 6.22
N LYS A 55 -2.37 1.41 5.38
CA LYS A 55 -2.75 2.75 4.93
C LYS A 55 -3.25 3.62 6.08
N HIS A 56 -3.85 3.03 7.11
CA HIS A 56 -4.26 3.77 8.29
C HIS A 56 -3.05 4.23 9.11
N ILE A 57 -2.00 3.42 9.20
CA ILE A 57 -0.77 3.84 9.86
C ILE A 57 -0.13 5.02 9.11
N LEU A 58 -0.10 4.93 7.78
CA LEU A 58 0.42 6.01 6.94
C LEU A 58 -0.36 7.30 7.14
N GLU A 59 -1.68 7.20 7.17
CA GLU A 59 -2.53 8.36 7.39
C GLU A 59 -2.26 8.99 8.75
N HIS A 60 -2.10 8.17 9.79
CA HIS A 60 -1.78 8.65 11.13
C HIS A 60 -0.45 9.41 11.13
N ASP A 61 0.54 8.91 10.40
CA ASP A 61 1.88 9.50 10.39
C ASP A 61 1.99 10.74 9.52
N THR A 62 1.29 10.77 8.39
CA THR A 62 1.47 11.80 7.37
C THR A 62 0.29 12.76 7.23
N GLY A 63 -0.87 12.37 7.74
CA GLY A 63 -2.11 13.11 7.55
C GLY A 63 -2.73 12.92 6.17
N ILE A 64 -2.13 12.06 5.31
CA ILE A 64 -2.63 11.84 3.96
C ILE A 64 -3.56 10.64 3.94
N TYR A 65 -4.82 10.87 3.54
CA TYR A 65 -5.78 9.78 3.38
C TYR A 65 -5.60 9.13 2.00
N LEU A 66 -5.49 7.80 2.00
CA LEU A 66 -5.49 7.00 0.78
C LEU A 66 -6.62 5.98 0.85
N THR A 67 -7.23 5.69 -0.30
CA THR A 67 -8.09 4.52 -0.40
C THR A 67 -7.21 3.27 -0.38
N ASN A 68 -7.83 2.12 -0.15
CA ASN A 68 -7.10 0.85 -0.14
C ASN A 68 -6.38 0.64 -1.48
N ASN A 69 -7.06 0.95 -2.60
CA ASN A 69 -6.46 0.76 -3.91
C ASN A 69 -5.32 1.74 -4.19
N GLU A 70 -5.44 2.98 -3.71
CA GLU A 70 -4.37 3.96 -3.86
C GLU A 70 -3.11 3.52 -3.11
N PHE A 71 -3.28 2.95 -1.91
CA PHE A 71 -2.14 2.41 -1.17
C PHE A 71 -1.51 1.22 -1.89
N LYS A 72 -2.34 0.30 -2.40
CA LYS A 72 -1.84 -0.83 -3.18
C LYS A 72 -1.02 -0.37 -4.39
N ASP A 73 -1.52 0.66 -5.08
CA ASP A 73 -0.84 1.24 -6.24
C ASP A 73 0.52 1.82 -5.84
N ALA A 74 0.55 2.56 -4.74
CA ALA A 74 1.81 3.12 -4.24
C ALA A 74 2.81 2.02 -3.88
N MET A 75 2.36 0.94 -3.25
CA MET A 75 3.22 -0.19 -2.93
C MET A 75 3.80 -0.84 -4.18
N MET A 76 2.99 -1.00 -5.24
CA MET A 76 3.47 -1.54 -6.50
C MET A 76 4.55 -0.66 -7.12
N ILE A 77 4.34 0.65 -7.10
CA ILE A 77 5.33 1.60 -7.63
C ILE A 77 6.63 1.50 -6.84
N CYS A 78 6.54 1.29 -5.52
CA CYS A 78 7.71 1.13 -4.66
C CYS A 78 8.38 -0.24 -4.77
N GLY A 79 7.85 -1.13 -5.60
CA GLY A 79 8.45 -2.44 -5.84
C GLY A 79 7.94 -3.56 -4.94
N PHE A 80 6.90 -3.32 -4.16
CA PHE A 80 6.29 -4.36 -3.31
C PHE A 80 5.14 -5.04 -4.05
N GLU A 81 5.24 -6.34 -4.23
CA GLU A 81 4.19 -7.13 -4.87
C GLU A 81 3.32 -7.83 -3.83
N PRO A 82 2.00 -7.95 -4.07
CA PRO A 82 1.13 -8.62 -3.13
C PRO A 82 1.37 -10.14 -3.14
N TYR A 83 1.15 -10.77 -1.99
CA TYR A 83 1.20 -12.22 -1.88
C TYR A 83 0.09 -12.86 -2.73
N ASP A 84 -1.12 -12.30 -2.66
CA ASP A 84 -2.26 -12.73 -3.48
C ASP A 84 -2.95 -11.52 -4.08
N PRO A 85 -2.72 -11.25 -5.37
CA PRO A 85 -3.30 -10.06 -6.01
C PRO A 85 -4.82 -10.10 -6.15
N ASN A 86 -5.44 -11.27 -5.93
CA ASN A 86 -6.90 -11.40 -6.01
C ASN A 86 -7.60 -11.13 -4.67
N ALA A 87 -6.85 -10.94 -3.59
CA ALA A 87 -7.44 -10.63 -2.30
C ALA A 87 -7.86 -9.16 -2.23
N LEU A 88 -8.88 -8.87 -1.43
CA LEU A 88 -9.31 -7.49 -1.22
C LEU A 88 -8.24 -6.70 -0.47
N ASN A 89 -7.78 -7.24 0.65
CA ASN A 89 -6.74 -6.61 1.46
C ASN A 89 -5.45 -7.38 1.25
N TRP A 90 -4.47 -6.71 0.67
CA TRP A 90 -3.22 -7.35 0.31
C TRP A 90 -2.28 -7.48 1.50
N ILE A 91 -1.59 -8.61 1.56
CA ILE A 91 -0.45 -8.81 2.46
C ILE A 91 0.81 -8.93 1.61
N TYR A 92 1.94 -8.67 2.25
CA TYR A 92 3.23 -8.56 1.56
C TYR A 92 4.32 -9.31 2.33
N CYS A 93 5.44 -9.51 1.66
CA CYS A 93 6.64 -10.05 2.29
C CYS A 93 7.38 -8.92 2.99
N LEU A 94 7.04 -8.68 4.25
CA LEU A 94 7.56 -7.58 5.06
C LEU A 94 8.06 -8.09 6.41
N SER A 95 9.03 -7.39 6.97
CA SER A 95 9.49 -7.67 8.32
C SER A 95 8.48 -7.18 9.36
N ALA A 96 8.17 -8.03 10.34
CA ALA A 96 7.37 -7.61 11.49
C ALA A 96 8.11 -6.55 12.33
N LYS A 97 9.41 -6.37 12.11
CA LYS A 97 10.24 -5.36 12.78
C LYS A 97 10.29 -4.04 12.03
N SER A 98 9.50 -3.89 10.96
CA SER A 98 9.41 -2.61 10.23
C SER A 98 9.00 -1.48 11.17
N PRO A 99 9.57 -0.28 11.03
CA PRO A 99 9.23 0.85 11.92
C PRO A 99 7.72 1.12 12.02
N ALA A 100 6.97 0.93 10.94
CA ALA A 100 5.53 1.14 10.93
C ALA A 100 4.80 0.26 11.96
N PHE A 101 5.34 -0.91 12.30
CA PHE A 101 4.68 -1.89 13.17
C PHE A 101 5.17 -1.87 14.62
N LYS A 102 6.03 -0.92 14.97
CA LYS A 102 6.65 -0.84 16.29
C LYS A 102 6.06 0.27 17.17
N ARG A 103 4.82 0.62 16.95
CA ARG A 103 4.22 1.75 17.65
C ARG A 103 3.22 1.34 18.69
#